data_9419f8c2be474879b4bf76c8e066202c
#
_entry.id   9419f8c2be474879b4bf76c8e066202c
#
_cell.length_a   1.000
_cell.length_b   1.000
_cell.length_c   1.000
_cell.angle_alpha   90.00
_cell.angle_beta   90.00
_cell.angle_gamma   90.00
#
_symmetry.space_group_name_H-M   'P 1'
#
loop_
_entity.id
_entity.type
_entity.pdbx_description
1 polymer ?
#
loop_
_entity_poly.entity_id
_entity_poly.type
_entity_poly.pdbx_seq_one_letter_code
_entity_poly.pdbx_strand_id
1 'polypeptide(L)'
;AAPRLVDKVLPYAHVEFAEHRTHGRAVVLATTTPYHLVKPLADLLGFDDVIATRYGTNETGTTFDGTVRGEYIWGKGKSRSVAWWAEEHGIDLDDCHAYSDSYYDVPMLSIVGSPHVVNPDPRMFGIATLRRWPTRYLDAPAGVPKIGGFEPQKLALMFTRSELMPFVRFRSYGKRRIPETGPAIIVGNHRSYFDVAAMALTIAKTERMVRFLGKKEVFDAPVIGQIASAMGGIRVDRGTGSDEPLQAAAEALERGDLVAIMPQGTIPRGPAFFDPKLKGRWGAARLAAMTGAPVIPVGRSCQAWSVTVNWRTRPGMRLLARSRGMESPSTKSTAQRLSFGAGLPLGAKSSCGFTP
;
A
#
# COMPACT_ATOMS: atom_id res chain seq x y z
N ALA A 1 19.68 -17.69 2.12
CA ALA A 1 18.25 -17.74 2.52
C ALA A 1 17.76 -16.37 2.97
N ALA A 2 18.48 -15.66 3.87
CA ALA A 2 18.03 -14.38 4.44
C ALA A 2 17.64 -13.29 3.41
N PRO A 3 18.41 -12.99 2.34
CA PRO A 3 18.02 -11.95 1.38
C PRO A 3 16.65 -12.20 0.71
N ARG A 4 16.29 -13.47 0.46
CA ARG A 4 14.98 -13.82 -0.13
C ARG A 4 13.81 -13.66 0.85
N LEU A 5 14.08 -13.56 2.14
CA LEU A 5 13.06 -13.37 3.17
C LEU A 5 12.76 -11.87 3.38
N VAL A 6 13.70 -10.99 3.09
CA VAL A 6 13.48 -9.53 3.16
C VAL A 6 12.30 -9.10 2.29
N ASP A 7 12.20 -9.64 1.06
CA ASP A 7 11.10 -9.34 0.14
C ASP A 7 9.73 -9.86 0.61
N LYS A 8 9.71 -10.72 1.63
CA LYS A 8 8.48 -11.27 2.23
C LYS A 8 8.02 -10.53 3.48
N VAL A 9 8.82 -9.58 3.97
CA VAL A 9 8.41 -8.72 5.08
C VAL A 9 7.22 -7.88 4.63
N LEU A 10 6.20 -7.79 5.49
CA LEU A 10 5.00 -7.04 5.18
C LEU A 10 5.34 -5.57 4.92
N PRO A 11 4.80 -4.95 3.86
CA PRO A 11 5.23 -3.62 3.40
C PRO A 11 5.17 -2.55 4.48
N TYR A 12 4.13 -2.58 5.31
CA TYR A 12 3.92 -1.57 6.35
C TYR A 12 4.69 -1.83 7.65
N ALA A 13 5.37 -2.99 7.78
CA ALA A 13 6.26 -3.25 8.91
C ALA A 13 7.46 -2.30 8.92
N HIS A 14 7.99 -1.97 7.74
CA HIS A 14 9.11 -1.02 7.62
C HIS A 14 8.74 0.39 8.10
N VAL A 15 7.47 0.79 7.95
CA VAL A 15 6.97 2.08 8.44
C VAL A 15 6.99 2.10 9.97
N GLU A 16 6.52 1.03 10.63
CA GLU A 16 6.57 0.91 12.09
C GLU A 16 8.02 0.93 12.60
N PHE A 17 8.94 0.20 11.95
CA PHE A 17 10.36 0.22 12.32
C PHE A 17 10.96 1.63 12.19
N ALA A 18 10.65 2.34 11.10
CA ALA A 18 11.13 3.71 10.89
C ALA A 18 10.56 4.67 11.95
N GLU A 19 9.29 4.56 12.28
CA GLU A 19 8.63 5.37 13.31
C GLU A 19 9.34 5.21 14.67
N HIS A 20 9.61 3.97 15.10
CA HIS A 20 10.32 3.74 16.35
C HIS A 20 11.74 4.31 16.36
N ARG A 21 12.47 4.16 15.26
CA ARG A 21 13.82 4.71 15.13
C ARG A 21 13.85 6.24 15.17
N THR A 22 12.87 6.92 14.55
CA THR A 22 12.78 8.38 14.60
C THR A 22 12.54 8.90 16.03
N HIS A 23 11.95 8.07 16.90
CA HIS A 23 11.76 8.35 18.32
C HIS A 23 12.93 7.85 19.20
N GLY A 24 14.04 7.41 18.60
CA GLY A 24 15.21 6.91 19.33
C GLY A 24 14.99 5.59 20.05
N ARG A 25 13.97 4.81 19.69
CA ARG A 25 13.67 3.52 20.31
C ARG A 25 14.43 2.40 19.63
N ALA A 26 15.05 1.52 20.42
CA ALA A 26 15.65 0.28 19.91
C ALA A 26 14.55 -0.66 19.35
N VAL A 27 14.84 -1.27 18.20
CA VAL A 27 13.94 -2.23 17.54
C VAL A 27 14.52 -3.63 17.70
N VAL A 28 13.88 -4.46 18.53
CA VAL A 28 14.38 -5.78 18.94
C VAL A 28 13.48 -6.89 18.40
N LEU A 29 14.06 -7.94 17.86
CA LEU A 29 13.32 -9.08 17.33
C LEU A 29 13.22 -10.21 18.36
N ALA A 30 12.04 -10.48 18.91
CA ALA A 30 11.80 -11.60 19.82
C ALA A 30 11.09 -12.75 19.07
N THR A 31 11.77 -13.89 18.92
CA THR A 31 11.25 -15.01 18.11
C THR A 31 11.63 -16.39 18.65
N THR A 32 10.76 -17.37 18.39
CA THR A 32 11.03 -18.79 18.66
C THR A 32 12.06 -19.37 17.67
N THR A 33 12.21 -18.77 16.50
CA THR A 33 13.15 -19.21 15.46
C THR A 33 14.59 -19.29 16.04
N PRO A 34 15.37 -20.32 15.71
CA PRO A 34 16.75 -20.43 16.17
C PRO A 34 17.59 -19.20 15.83
N TYR A 35 18.36 -18.72 16.82
CA TYR A 35 19.19 -17.50 16.69
C TYR A 35 20.04 -17.47 15.43
N HIS A 36 20.74 -18.58 15.12
CA HIS A 36 21.62 -18.67 13.96
C HIS A 36 20.89 -18.54 12.61
N LEU A 37 19.59 -18.88 12.57
CA LEU A 37 18.78 -18.75 11.36
C LEU A 37 18.20 -17.35 11.19
N VAL A 38 17.82 -16.71 12.30
CA VAL A 38 17.10 -15.41 12.23
C VAL A 38 18.06 -14.23 12.27
N LYS A 39 19.22 -14.33 12.94
CA LYS A 39 20.18 -13.22 13.09
C LYS A 39 20.59 -12.59 11.75
N PRO A 40 20.94 -13.36 10.67
CA PRO A 40 21.27 -12.74 9.40
C PRO A 40 20.12 -11.96 8.75
N LEU A 41 18.87 -12.33 9.02
CA LEU A 41 17.70 -11.61 8.54
C LEU A 41 17.49 -10.34 9.37
N ALA A 42 17.63 -10.44 10.69
CA ALA A 42 17.52 -9.30 11.60
C ALA A 42 18.55 -8.21 11.27
N ASP A 43 19.79 -8.62 10.95
CA ASP A 43 20.85 -7.68 10.55
C ASP A 43 20.52 -6.96 9.23
N LEU A 44 19.98 -7.69 8.24
CA LEU A 44 19.56 -7.09 6.97
C LEU A 44 18.39 -6.11 7.13
N LEU A 45 17.52 -6.34 8.12
CA LEU A 45 16.39 -5.48 8.44
C LEU A 45 16.77 -4.34 9.42
N GLY A 46 18.00 -4.38 9.92
CA GLY A 46 18.55 -3.37 10.84
C GLY A 46 17.93 -3.43 12.24
N PHE A 47 17.58 -4.61 12.75
CA PHE A 47 17.23 -4.77 14.15
C PHE A 47 18.44 -4.53 15.04
N ASP A 48 18.24 -3.83 16.16
CA ASP A 48 19.30 -3.50 17.10
C ASP A 48 19.73 -4.72 17.91
N ASP A 49 18.79 -5.64 18.23
CA ASP A 49 19.10 -6.90 18.91
C ASP A 49 18.09 -8.01 18.58
N VAL A 50 18.43 -9.26 18.96
CA VAL A 50 17.64 -10.46 18.70
C VAL A 50 17.52 -11.33 19.94
N ILE A 51 16.31 -11.47 20.44
CA ILE A 51 15.92 -12.40 21.50
C ILE A 51 15.37 -13.66 20.83
N ALA A 52 16.20 -14.69 20.69
CA ALA A 52 15.85 -15.91 19.95
C ALA A 52 16.36 -17.15 20.67
N THR A 53 15.72 -18.30 20.42
CA THR A 53 16.12 -19.56 21.02
C THR A 53 17.55 -19.91 20.59
N ARG A 54 18.43 -20.15 21.53
CA ARG A 54 19.82 -20.55 21.29
C ARG A 54 19.95 -22.04 21.47
N TYR A 55 20.33 -22.72 20.39
CA TYR A 55 20.62 -24.16 20.43
C TYR A 55 22.09 -24.38 20.78
N GLY A 56 22.36 -25.42 21.57
CA GLY A 56 23.69 -25.86 21.85
C GLY A 56 24.40 -26.38 20.61
N THR A 57 25.71 -26.21 20.59
CA THR A 57 26.60 -26.73 19.52
C THR A 57 27.66 -27.59 20.13
N ASN A 58 28.19 -28.54 19.32
CA ASN A 58 29.35 -29.33 19.69
C ASN A 58 30.57 -28.42 19.99
N GLU A 59 31.65 -28.99 20.50
CA GLU A 59 32.89 -28.28 20.88
C GLU A 59 33.49 -27.48 19.71
N THR A 60 33.30 -27.95 18.48
CA THR A 60 33.79 -27.25 17.27
C THR A 60 32.84 -26.18 16.76
N GLY A 61 31.62 -26.02 17.32
CA GLY A 61 30.63 -25.07 16.88
C GLY A 61 29.98 -25.34 15.51
N THR A 62 30.26 -26.53 14.92
CA THR A 62 29.85 -26.83 13.54
C THR A 62 28.52 -27.56 13.42
N THR A 63 28.08 -28.27 14.46
CA THR A 63 26.83 -29.02 14.50
C THR A 63 26.04 -28.75 15.79
N PHE A 64 24.74 -28.80 15.72
CA PHE A 64 23.88 -28.71 16.91
C PHE A 64 23.99 -30.02 17.72
N ASP A 65 24.04 -29.89 19.06
CA ASP A 65 24.11 -31.03 19.98
C ASP A 65 22.73 -31.49 20.50
N GLY A 66 21.66 -30.82 20.06
CA GLY A 66 20.29 -31.15 20.44
C GLY A 66 19.83 -30.49 21.75
N THR A 67 20.68 -29.70 22.41
CA THR A 67 20.32 -28.96 23.65
C THR A 67 19.85 -27.54 23.35
N VAL A 68 19.18 -26.93 24.31
CA VAL A 68 18.82 -25.50 24.29
C VAL A 68 19.63 -24.79 25.36
N ARG A 69 20.30 -23.72 25.00
CA ARG A 69 21.04 -22.88 25.94
C ARG A 69 20.17 -21.73 26.43
N GLY A 70 19.91 -21.70 27.73
CA GLY A 70 19.06 -20.71 28.37
C GLY A 70 17.58 -20.98 28.18
N GLU A 71 16.79 -19.93 28.03
CA GLU A 71 15.34 -19.99 27.94
C GLU A 71 14.87 -20.35 26.52
N TYR A 72 13.83 -21.17 26.42
CA TYR A 72 13.11 -21.42 25.16
C TYR A 72 12.17 -20.26 24.88
N ILE A 73 12.40 -19.53 23.78
CA ILE A 73 11.74 -18.27 23.47
C ILE A 73 10.33 -18.51 22.90
N TRP A 74 9.43 -19.01 23.75
CA TRP A 74 8.04 -19.29 23.39
C TRP A 74 7.11 -19.06 24.58
N GLY A 75 5.94 -18.47 24.34
CA GLY A 75 4.93 -18.21 25.36
C GLY A 75 5.50 -17.43 26.56
N LYS A 76 5.40 -18.00 27.77
CA LYS A 76 5.97 -17.37 28.99
C LYS A 76 7.50 -17.25 28.96
N GLY A 77 8.20 -18.15 28.29
CA GLY A 77 9.64 -18.05 28.12
C GLY A 77 10.04 -16.79 27.33
N LYS A 78 9.31 -16.50 26.25
CA LYS A 78 9.52 -15.24 25.49
C LYS A 78 9.26 -14.02 26.38
N SER A 79 8.18 -13.99 27.15
CA SER A 79 7.89 -12.88 28.07
C SER A 79 9.01 -12.66 29.09
N ARG A 80 9.52 -13.73 29.73
CA ARG A 80 10.64 -13.63 30.68
C ARG A 80 11.91 -13.12 30.01
N SER A 81 12.24 -13.62 28.84
CA SER A 81 13.45 -13.19 28.13
C SER A 81 13.39 -11.73 27.67
N VAL A 82 12.20 -11.25 27.29
CA VAL A 82 11.99 -9.82 26.98
C VAL A 82 12.13 -8.96 28.24
N ALA A 83 11.56 -9.39 29.36
CA ALA A 83 11.68 -8.68 30.64
C ALA A 83 13.14 -8.62 31.11
N TRP A 84 13.85 -9.74 31.06
CA TRP A 84 15.27 -9.79 31.41
C TRP A 84 16.13 -8.90 30.51
N TRP A 85 15.88 -8.92 29.18
CA TRP A 85 16.57 -8.07 28.23
C TRP A 85 16.35 -6.58 28.53
N ALA A 86 15.12 -6.20 28.84
CA ALA A 86 14.79 -4.81 29.20
C ALA A 86 15.48 -4.38 30.48
N GLU A 87 15.49 -5.23 31.52
CA GLU A 87 16.21 -4.99 32.78
C GLU A 87 17.72 -4.80 32.56
N GLU A 88 18.34 -5.69 31.75
CA GLU A 88 19.78 -5.61 31.43
C GLU A 88 20.16 -4.31 30.72
N HIS A 89 19.24 -3.75 29.93
CA HIS A 89 19.45 -2.51 29.19
C HIS A 89 18.89 -1.26 29.90
N GLY A 90 18.36 -1.40 31.12
CA GLY A 90 17.81 -0.30 31.89
C GLY A 90 16.57 0.33 31.26
N ILE A 91 15.78 -0.47 30.54
CA ILE A 91 14.57 -0.04 29.81
C ILE A 91 13.34 -0.40 30.62
N ASP A 92 12.45 0.59 30.86
CA ASP A 92 11.18 0.35 31.50
C ASP A 92 10.20 -0.32 30.51
N LEU A 93 9.58 -1.41 30.94
CA LEU A 93 8.58 -2.12 30.15
C LEU A 93 7.31 -1.29 29.91
N ASP A 94 6.99 -0.37 30.79
CA ASP A 94 5.85 0.54 30.63
C ASP A 94 6.05 1.51 29.44
N ASP A 95 7.29 1.80 29.07
CA ASP A 95 7.64 2.61 27.89
C ASP A 95 7.82 1.78 26.61
N CYS A 96 7.72 0.46 26.72
CA CYS A 96 7.92 -0.45 25.59
C CYS A 96 6.66 -0.66 24.74
N HIS A 97 6.90 -0.78 23.44
CA HIS A 97 5.92 -1.23 22.46
C HIS A 97 6.23 -2.68 22.07
N ALA A 98 5.23 -3.54 22.07
CA ALA A 98 5.39 -4.91 21.57
C ALA A 98 4.35 -5.23 20.49
N TYR A 99 4.77 -5.98 19.47
CA TYR A 99 3.97 -6.34 18.32
C TYR A 99 3.93 -7.85 18.14
N SER A 100 2.74 -8.45 18.00
CA SER A 100 2.59 -9.87 17.67
C SER A 100 1.24 -10.19 17.01
N ASP A 101 1.24 -11.22 16.18
CA ASP A 101 0.08 -11.81 15.52
C ASP A 101 -0.48 -13.04 16.28
N SER A 102 0.33 -13.63 17.15
CA SER A 102 0.12 -14.93 17.74
C SER A 102 -0.49 -14.88 19.13
N TYR A 103 -1.52 -15.72 19.34
CA TYR A 103 -2.10 -15.97 20.68
C TYR A 103 -1.04 -16.37 21.73
N TYR A 104 -0.01 -17.12 21.33
CA TYR A 104 1.03 -17.57 22.26
C TYR A 104 1.91 -16.44 22.80
N ASP A 105 1.87 -15.26 22.20
CA ASP A 105 2.60 -14.07 22.64
C ASP A 105 1.80 -13.14 23.56
N VAL A 106 0.58 -13.55 23.97
CA VAL A 106 -0.22 -12.82 24.96
C VAL A 106 0.56 -12.54 26.26
N PRO A 107 1.38 -13.47 26.80
CA PRO A 107 2.21 -13.15 27.98
C PRO A 107 3.20 -12.01 27.73
N MET A 108 3.84 -11.95 26.57
CA MET A 108 4.76 -10.89 26.20
C MET A 108 4.04 -9.54 26.04
N LEU A 109 2.91 -9.53 25.33
CA LEU A 109 2.11 -8.31 25.15
C LEU A 109 1.53 -7.78 26.46
N SER A 110 1.36 -8.65 27.47
CA SER A 110 0.77 -8.27 28.75
C SER A 110 1.75 -7.60 29.73
N ILE A 111 3.04 -7.62 29.44
CA ILE A 111 4.08 -7.02 30.30
C ILE A 111 4.57 -5.66 29.83
N VAL A 112 4.14 -5.18 28.68
CA VAL A 112 4.54 -3.89 28.12
C VAL A 112 3.44 -2.86 28.23
N GLY A 113 3.80 -1.57 28.31
CA GLY A 113 2.84 -0.49 28.39
C GLY A 113 2.07 -0.24 27.11
N SER A 114 2.64 -0.58 25.96
CA SER A 114 2.01 -0.37 24.65
C SER A 114 1.96 -1.66 23.81
N PRO A 115 1.01 -2.58 24.12
CA PRO A 115 0.81 -3.78 23.32
C PRO A 115 0.07 -3.47 22.00
N HIS A 116 0.59 -4.00 20.90
CA HIS A 116 -0.01 -3.88 19.56
C HIS A 116 -0.20 -5.26 18.95
N VAL A 117 -1.41 -5.54 18.52
CA VAL A 117 -1.75 -6.79 17.84
C VAL A 117 -1.68 -6.55 16.33
N VAL A 118 -0.89 -7.36 15.62
CA VAL A 118 -0.66 -7.19 14.18
C VAL A 118 -1.13 -8.43 13.41
N ASN A 119 -1.93 -8.23 12.35
CA ASN A 119 -2.45 -9.31 11.51
C ASN A 119 -2.94 -10.55 12.31
N PRO A 120 -3.78 -10.37 13.34
CA PRO A 120 -4.07 -11.41 14.34
C PRO A 120 -4.70 -12.66 13.74
N ASP A 121 -4.35 -13.81 14.32
CA ASP A 121 -5.15 -15.01 14.18
C ASP A 121 -6.52 -14.84 14.88
N PRO A 122 -7.54 -15.71 14.62
CA PRO A 122 -8.87 -15.57 15.21
C PRO A 122 -8.86 -15.59 16.75
N ARG A 123 -7.95 -16.33 17.40
CA ARG A 123 -7.83 -16.41 18.86
C ARG A 123 -7.24 -15.12 19.41
N MET A 124 -6.19 -14.63 18.77
CA MET A 124 -5.55 -13.37 19.13
C MET A 124 -6.49 -12.19 18.93
N PHE A 125 -7.27 -12.18 17.84
CA PHE A 125 -8.29 -11.16 17.60
C PHE A 125 -9.33 -11.10 18.73
N GLY A 126 -9.79 -12.25 19.22
CA GLY A 126 -10.72 -12.33 20.37
C GLY A 126 -10.13 -11.72 21.64
N ILE A 127 -8.86 -12.03 21.96
CA ILE A 127 -8.15 -11.48 23.12
C ILE A 127 -7.91 -9.98 22.97
N ALA A 128 -7.47 -9.53 21.78
CA ALA A 128 -7.25 -8.11 21.49
C ALA A 128 -8.54 -7.30 21.72
N THR A 129 -9.67 -7.81 21.23
CA THR A 129 -10.98 -7.18 21.42
C THR A 129 -11.36 -7.09 22.88
N LEU A 130 -11.21 -8.20 23.64
CA LEU A 130 -11.54 -8.27 25.07
C LEU A 130 -10.67 -7.32 25.91
N ARG A 131 -9.36 -7.25 25.61
CA ARG A 131 -8.39 -6.42 26.32
C ARG A 131 -8.29 -4.99 25.79
N ARG A 132 -9.03 -4.66 24.73
CA ARG A 132 -8.99 -3.36 24.04
C ARG A 132 -7.60 -3.01 23.52
N TRP A 133 -6.82 -4.03 23.14
CA TRP A 133 -5.52 -3.81 22.52
C TRP A 133 -5.67 -3.32 21.08
N PRO A 134 -4.92 -2.31 20.66
CA PRO A 134 -4.99 -1.80 19.30
C PRO A 134 -4.57 -2.88 18.30
N THR A 135 -5.38 -3.05 17.26
CA THR A 135 -5.10 -4.00 16.17
C THR A 135 -4.67 -3.23 14.93
N ARG A 136 -3.53 -3.61 14.36
CA ARG A 136 -2.97 -3.04 13.13
C ARG A 136 -2.80 -4.12 12.08
N TYR A 137 -2.85 -3.73 10.81
CA TYR A 137 -2.62 -4.64 9.69
C TYR A 137 -1.44 -4.13 8.87
N LEU A 138 -0.32 -4.86 8.93
CA LEU A 138 0.93 -4.48 8.27
C LEU A 138 0.98 -4.83 6.78
N ASP A 139 -0.05 -5.45 6.25
CA ASP A 139 -0.28 -5.74 4.83
C ASP A 139 -1.26 -4.77 4.16
N ALA A 140 -1.81 -3.82 4.93
CA ALA A 140 -2.72 -2.79 4.46
C ALA A 140 -2.31 -1.40 4.98
N PRO A 141 -2.64 -0.30 4.27
CA PRO A 141 -2.37 1.06 4.74
C PRO A 141 -2.99 1.33 6.11
N ALA A 142 -2.36 2.21 6.88
CA ALA A 142 -2.91 2.65 8.16
C ALA A 142 -4.34 3.21 7.98
N GLY A 143 -5.26 2.81 8.86
CA GLY A 143 -6.67 3.24 8.80
C GLY A 143 -7.57 2.44 7.84
N VAL A 144 -7.04 1.47 7.08
CA VAL A 144 -7.85 0.54 6.29
C VAL A 144 -8.28 -0.62 7.20
N PRO A 145 -9.56 -0.73 7.57
CA PRO A 145 -10.03 -1.84 8.40
C PRO A 145 -9.97 -3.15 7.63
N LYS A 146 -9.83 -4.27 8.34
CA LYS A 146 -10.04 -5.60 7.76
C LYS A 146 -11.28 -6.26 8.34
N ILE A 147 -12.03 -6.93 7.48
CA ILE A 147 -13.23 -7.68 7.84
C ILE A 147 -12.91 -9.17 7.59
N GLY A 148 -12.83 -9.97 8.65
CA GLY A 148 -12.46 -11.38 8.54
C GLY A 148 -11.07 -11.60 7.91
N GLY A 149 -10.11 -10.68 8.13
CA GLY A 149 -8.75 -10.75 7.58
C GLY A 149 -8.58 -10.20 6.16
N PHE A 150 -9.67 -9.72 5.52
CA PHE A 150 -9.63 -9.17 4.16
C PHE A 150 -9.87 -7.66 4.17
N GLU A 151 -9.16 -6.94 3.31
CA GLU A 151 -9.48 -5.54 3.06
C GLU A 151 -10.90 -5.42 2.46
N PRO A 152 -11.69 -4.40 2.86
CA PRO A 152 -13.03 -4.18 2.30
C PRO A 152 -13.04 -4.08 0.78
N GLN A 153 -11.98 -3.53 0.18
CA GLN A 153 -11.81 -3.51 -1.27
C GLN A 153 -11.80 -4.93 -1.86
N LYS A 154 -11.06 -5.86 -1.26
CA LYS A 154 -10.99 -7.25 -1.72
C LYS A 154 -12.35 -7.95 -1.58
N LEU A 155 -13.01 -7.75 -0.44
CA LEU A 155 -14.36 -8.27 -0.22
C LEU A 155 -15.37 -7.71 -1.22
N ALA A 156 -15.40 -6.39 -1.41
CA ALA A 156 -16.28 -5.75 -2.38
C ALA A 156 -16.06 -6.31 -3.79
N LEU A 157 -14.80 -6.55 -4.18
CA LEU A 157 -14.46 -7.09 -5.49
C LEU A 157 -14.82 -8.56 -5.66
N MET A 158 -14.89 -9.35 -4.59
CA MET A 158 -15.41 -10.73 -4.64
C MET A 158 -16.91 -10.77 -5.00
N PHE A 159 -17.68 -9.77 -4.53
CA PHE A 159 -19.12 -9.68 -4.81
C PHE A 159 -19.44 -8.87 -6.07
N THR A 160 -18.54 -7.98 -6.52
CA THR A 160 -18.73 -7.18 -7.74
C THR A 160 -18.14 -7.87 -8.98
N ARG A 161 -18.55 -9.10 -9.24
CA ARG A 161 -18.23 -9.77 -10.50
C ARG A 161 -18.94 -9.06 -11.65
N SER A 162 -18.24 -8.90 -12.77
CA SER A 162 -18.83 -8.29 -13.98
C SER A 162 -20.12 -8.99 -14.44
N GLU A 163 -20.26 -10.25 -14.08
CA GLU A 163 -21.43 -11.09 -14.38
C GLU A 163 -22.65 -10.72 -13.53
N LEU A 164 -22.45 -10.11 -12.37
CA LEU A 164 -23.52 -9.62 -11.48
C LEU A 164 -24.06 -8.25 -11.90
N MET A 165 -23.46 -7.62 -12.91
CA MET A 165 -23.94 -6.36 -13.47
C MET A 165 -24.64 -6.63 -14.81
N PRO A 166 -25.93 -7.02 -14.83
CA PRO A 166 -26.63 -7.44 -16.06
C PRO A 166 -26.73 -6.32 -17.10
N PHE A 167 -26.53 -5.07 -16.66
CA PHE A 167 -26.63 -3.88 -17.50
C PHE A 167 -25.29 -3.42 -18.09
N VAL A 168 -24.15 -4.07 -17.75
CA VAL A 168 -22.82 -3.62 -18.20
C VAL A 168 -22.00 -4.79 -18.71
N ARG A 169 -21.60 -4.73 -19.97
CA ARG A 169 -20.64 -5.68 -20.54
C ARG A 169 -19.23 -5.13 -20.43
N PHE A 170 -18.42 -5.72 -19.53
CA PHE A 170 -17.03 -5.35 -19.34
C PHE A 170 -16.11 -6.12 -20.29
N ARG A 171 -15.37 -5.38 -21.10
CA ARG A 171 -14.25 -5.92 -21.88
C ARG A 171 -12.95 -5.24 -21.45
N SER A 172 -11.97 -6.02 -21.05
CA SER A 172 -10.67 -5.52 -20.60
C SER A 172 -9.56 -6.11 -21.46
N TYR A 173 -8.73 -5.25 -22.05
CA TYR A 173 -7.62 -5.65 -22.90
C TYR A 173 -6.29 -5.17 -22.30
N GLY A 174 -5.24 -5.98 -22.43
CA GLY A 174 -3.90 -5.59 -22.04
C GLY A 174 -3.60 -5.67 -20.54
N LYS A 175 -4.34 -6.45 -19.75
CA LYS A 175 -4.11 -6.65 -18.31
C LYS A 175 -2.68 -7.09 -17.97
N ARG A 176 -2.04 -7.87 -18.85
CA ARG A 176 -0.66 -8.33 -18.70
C ARG A 176 0.39 -7.21 -18.64
N ARG A 177 -0.02 -5.95 -18.88
CA ARG A 177 0.85 -4.77 -18.77
C ARG A 177 0.88 -4.18 -17.37
N ILE A 178 -0.02 -4.60 -16.49
CA ILE A 178 0.07 -4.30 -15.07
C ILE A 178 1.13 -5.23 -14.50
N PRO A 179 2.18 -4.70 -13.85
CA PRO A 179 3.21 -5.56 -13.25
C PRO A 179 2.60 -6.44 -12.17
N GLU A 180 3.02 -7.68 -12.10
CA GLU A 180 2.53 -8.65 -11.10
C GLU A 180 2.96 -8.25 -9.70
N THR A 181 4.11 -7.60 -9.57
CA THR A 181 4.68 -7.10 -8.31
C THR A 181 5.27 -5.70 -8.50
N GLY A 182 5.53 -5.00 -7.40
CA GLY A 182 6.15 -3.69 -7.40
C GLY A 182 5.20 -2.54 -7.77
N PRO A 183 5.67 -1.28 -7.66
CA PRO A 183 4.85 -0.10 -7.86
C PRO A 183 4.45 0.12 -9.30
N ALA A 184 3.28 0.74 -9.52
CA ALA A 184 2.95 1.34 -10.81
C ALA A 184 1.89 2.45 -10.67
N ILE A 185 2.00 3.48 -11.50
CA ILE A 185 1.06 4.58 -11.56
C ILE A 185 0.08 4.31 -12.70
N ILE A 186 -1.18 4.14 -12.37
CA ILE A 186 -2.26 3.91 -13.33
C ILE A 186 -2.89 5.27 -13.66
N VAL A 187 -2.84 5.67 -14.93
CA VAL A 187 -3.35 6.98 -15.37
C VAL A 187 -4.53 6.78 -16.30
N GLY A 188 -5.71 7.21 -15.86
CA GLY A 188 -6.95 7.08 -16.62
C GLY A 188 -7.68 8.40 -16.85
N ASN A 189 -8.47 8.47 -17.92
CA ASN A 189 -9.36 9.61 -18.16
C ASN A 189 -10.58 9.57 -17.23
N HIS A 190 -11.07 10.76 -16.83
CA HIS A 190 -12.18 10.90 -15.89
C HIS A 190 -13.36 11.61 -16.57
N ARG A 191 -14.40 10.85 -16.89
CA ARG A 191 -15.65 11.37 -17.48
C ARG A 191 -16.90 10.96 -16.69
N SER A 192 -16.77 10.01 -15.76
CA SER A 192 -17.87 9.49 -14.97
C SER A 192 -17.39 9.05 -13.59
N TYR A 193 -18.23 9.11 -12.58
CA TYR A 193 -17.96 8.49 -11.28
C TYR A 193 -17.73 6.98 -11.39
N PHE A 194 -18.32 6.35 -12.40
CA PHE A 194 -18.16 4.93 -12.69
C PHE A 194 -16.72 4.56 -13.14
N ASP A 195 -15.90 5.53 -13.53
CA ASP A 195 -14.53 5.29 -14.00
C ASP A 195 -13.66 4.65 -12.94
N VAL A 196 -13.82 5.09 -11.70
CA VAL A 196 -13.11 4.54 -10.53
C VAL A 196 -13.48 3.07 -10.35
N ALA A 197 -14.77 2.76 -10.35
CA ALA A 197 -15.27 1.39 -10.23
C ALA A 197 -14.80 0.50 -11.39
N ALA A 198 -14.88 0.99 -12.62
CA ALA A 198 -14.44 0.27 -13.81
C ALA A 198 -12.93 -0.05 -13.78
N MET A 199 -12.11 0.90 -13.34
CA MET A 199 -10.67 0.66 -13.17
C MET A 199 -10.40 -0.33 -12.03
N ALA A 200 -11.04 -0.15 -10.87
CA ALA A 200 -10.88 -1.05 -9.74
C ALA A 200 -11.25 -2.50 -10.12
N LEU A 201 -12.41 -2.71 -10.75
CA LEU A 201 -12.86 -4.02 -11.23
C LEU A 201 -11.90 -4.66 -12.25
N THR A 202 -11.26 -3.84 -13.08
CA THR A 202 -10.31 -4.36 -14.07
C THR A 202 -8.99 -4.76 -13.42
N ILE A 203 -8.50 -3.94 -12.49
CA ILE A 203 -7.26 -4.20 -11.75
C ILE A 203 -7.45 -5.41 -10.82
N ALA A 204 -8.60 -5.53 -10.18
CA ALA A 204 -8.91 -6.67 -9.32
C ALA A 204 -8.77 -8.04 -10.01
N LYS A 205 -8.99 -8.10 -11.33
CA LYS A 205 -8.74 -9.32 -12.11
C LYS A 205 -7.25 -9.69 -12.22
N THR A 206 -6.34 -8.87 -11.70
CA THR A 206 -4.91 -9.14 -11.58
C THR A 206 -4.48 -9.47 -10.14
N GLU A 207 -5.46 -9.63 -9.24
CA GLU A 207 -5.27 -9.89 -7.80
C GLU A 207 -4.50 -8.78 -7.06
N ARG A 208 -4.30 -7.63 -7.71
CA ARG A 208 -3.63 -6.48 -7.14
C ARG A 208 -4.60 -5.44 -6.65
N MET A 209 -4.25 -4.84 -5.52
CA MET A 209 -4.98 -3.72 -4.93
C MET A 209 -4.54 -2.42 -5.58
N VAL A 210 -5.45 -1.46 -5.66
CA VAL A 210 -5.18 -0.14 -6.21
C VAL A 210 -5.64 0.95 -5.25
N ARG A 211 -4.79 1.95 -5.04
CA ARG A 211 -5.08 3.13 -4.21
C ARG A 211 -5.48 4.28 -5.12
N PHE A 212 -6.69 4.80 -4.96
CA PHE A 212 -7.18 5.93 -5.76
C PHE A 212 -6.92 7.24 -5.04
N LEU A 213 -6.37 8.23 -5.76
CA LEU A 213 -6.32 9.59 -5.25
C LEU A 213 -7.70 10.24 -5.39
N GLY A 214 -8.27 10.61 -4.27
CA GLY A 214 -9.58 11.27 -4.20
C GLY A 214 -9.49 12.65 -3.55
N LYS A 215 -10.41 13.55 -3.93
CA LYS A 215 -10.52 14.86 -3.30
C LYS A 215 -10.91 14.75 -1.85
N LYS A 216 -10.44 15.71 -1.02
CA LYS A 216 -10.81 15.85 0.39
C LYS A 216 -12.31 15.77 0.62
N GLU A 217 -13.10 16.46 -0.20
CA GLU A 217 -14.55 16.52 -0.08
C GLU A 217 -15.24 15.15 -0.23
N VAL A 218 -14.61 14.21 -0.95
CA VAL A 218 -15.11 12.83 -1.06
C VAL A 218 -14.93 12.09 0.26
N PHE A 219 -13.81 12.33 0.95
CA PHE A 219 -13.51 11.71 2.24
C PHE A 219 -14.25 12.35 3.39
N ASP A 220 -14.61 13.63 3.27
CA ASP A 220 -15.38 14.35 4.27
C ASP A 220 -16.90 14.08 4.15
N ALA A 221 -17.36 13.50 3.04
CA ALA A 221 -18.75 13.16 2.85
C ALA A 221 -19.17 11.98 3.77
N PRO A 222 -20.26 12.10 4.53
CA PRO A 222 -20.74 11.02 5.41
C PRO A 222 -21.00 9.75 4.60
N VAL A 223 -20.65 8.58 5.15
CA VAL A 223 -20.73 7.25 4.54
C VAL A 223 -19.77 7.07 3.35
N ILE A 224 -19.78 7.96 2.37
CA ILE A 224 -18.91 7.88 1.17
C ILE A 224 -17.44 8.00 1.57
N GLY A 225 -17.10 8.91 2.49
CA GLY A 225 -15.73 9.08 2.98
C GLY A 225 -15.23 7.85 3.74
N GLN A 226 -16.08 7.25 4.55
CA GLN A 226 -15.76 6.00 5.25
C GLN A 226 -15.50 4.86 4.26
N ILE A 227 -16.34 4.74 3.23
CA ILE A 227 -16.15 3.74 2.17
C ILE A 227 -14.86 4.02 1.39
N ALA A 228 -14.61 5.27 0.99
CA ALA A 228 -13.40 5.64 0.26
C ALA A 228 -12.13 5.34 1.06
N SER A 229 -12.11 5.65 2.36
CA SER A 229 -11.01 5.33 3.27
C SER A 229 -10.85 3.81 3.46
N ALA A 230 -11.95 3.10 3.71
CA ALA A 230 -11.95 1.65 3.87
C ALA A 230 -11.50 0.91 2.59
N MET A 231 -11.74 1.51 1.41
CA MET A 231 -11.25 1.02 0.12
C MET A 231 -9.79 1.41 -0.15
N GLY A 232 -9.09 1.99 0.82
CA GLY A 232 -7.69 2.38 0.70
C GLY A 232 -7.44 3.59 -0.19
N GLY A 233 -8.41 4.49 -0.31
CA GLY A 233 -8.25 5.74 -1.05
C GLY A 233 -7.28 6.69 -0.36
N ILE A 234 -6.50 7.43 -1.16
CA ILE A 234 -5.56 8.45 -0.69
C ILE A 234 -6.24 9.82 -0.79
N ARG A 235 -6.37 10.49 0.35
CA ARG A 235 -6.95 11.84 0.43
C ARG A 235 -6.00 12.88 -0.16
N VAL A 236 -6.52 13.72 -1.04
CA VAL A 236 -5.77 14.81 -1.68
C VAL A 236 -6.40 16.14 -1.27
N ASP A 237 -5.69 16.92 -0.48
CA ASP A 237 -6.03 18.33 -0.22
C ASP A 237 -5.42 19.22 -1.33
N ARG A 238 -6.24 19.99 -2.03
CA ARG A 238 -5.84 20.76 -3.21
C ARG A 238 -5.63 22.24 -2.93
N GLY A 239 -5.78 22.67 -1.68
CA GLY A 239 -5.78 24.09 -1.32
C GLY A 239 -4.42 24.64 -0.87
N THR A 240 -3.49 23.78 -0.48
CA THR A 240 -2.28 24.16 0.27
C THR A 240 -1.08 24.48 -0.62
N GLY A 241 -1.11 24.20 -1.92
CA GLY A 241 0.09 24.30 -2.77
C GLY A 241 1.22 23.33 -2.39
N SER A 242 1.02 22.53 -1.34
CA SER A 242 1.98 21.57 -0.84
C SER A 242 2.03 20.29 -1.69
N ASP A 243 3.18 19.61 -1.68
CA ASP A 243 3.36 18.31 -2.31
C ASP A 243 2.89 17.14 -1.43
N GLU A 244 2.39 17.43 -0.24
CA GLU A 244 1.91 16.46 0.76
C GLU A 244 0.97 15.38 0.20
N PRO A 245 -0.03 15.72 -0.66
CA PRO A 245 -0.89 14.69 -1.25
C PRO A 245 -0.16 13.77 -2.22
N LEU A 246 0.91 14.24 -2.86
CA LEU A 246 1.77 13.41 -3.72
C LEU A 246 2.73 12.59 -2.87
N GLN A 247 3.11 13.06 -1.69
CA GLN A 247 3.95 12.34 -0.74
C GLN A 247 3.26 11.05 -0.28
N ALA A 248 2.00 11.12 0.17
CA ALA A 248 1.24 9.93 0.56
C ALA A 248 1.08 8.92 -0.59
N ALA A 249 0.97 9.41 -1.83
CA ALA A 249 0.94 8.55 -3.01
C ALA A 249 2.32 7.96 -3.32
N ALA A 250 3.41 8.72 -3.13
CA ALA A 250 4.77 8.24 -3.27
C ALA A 250 5.08 7.13 -2.27
N GLU A 251 4.74 7.32 -1.01
CA GLU A 251 4.88 6.31 0.03
C GLU A 251 4.12 5.02 -0.30
N ALA A 252 2.90 5.10 -0.85
CA ALA A 252 2.16 3.93 -1.29
C ALA A 252 2.89 3.20 -2.43
N LEU A 253 3.49 3.93 -3.38
CA LEU A 253 4.30 3.35 -4.46
C LEU A 253 5.60 2.73 -3.94
N GLU A 254 6.30 3.36 -3.00
CA GLU A 254 7.50 2.81 -2.37
C GLU A 254 7.22 1.49 -1.66
N ARG A 255 6.04 1.33 -1.09
CA ARG A 255 5.54 0.08 -0.51
C ARG A 255 5.11 -0.97 -1.56
N GLY A 256 5.18 -0.64 -2.86
CA GLY A 256 4.83 -1.54 -3.94
C GLY A 256 3.36 -1.53 -4.36
N ASP A 257 2.54 -0.61 -3.85
CA ASP A 257 1.13 -0.50 -4.22
C ASP A 257 0.95 0.03 -5.66
N LEU A 258 -0.22 -0.24 -6.25
CA LEU A 258 -0.67 0.45 -7.45
C LEU A 258 -1.39 1.75 -7.05
N VAL A 259 -1.01 2.86 -7.66
CA VAL A 259 -1.67 4.16 -7.43
C VAL A 259 -2.39 4.60 -8.69
N ALA A 260 -3.70 4.84 -8.60
CA ALA A 260 -4.51 5.30 -9.72
C ALA A 260 -4.79 6.80 -9.64
N ILE A 261 -4.46 7.50 -10.73
CA ILE A 261 -4.63 8.95 -10.85
C ILE A 261 -5.49 9.28 -12.06
N MET A 262 -6.46 10.17 -11.85
CA MET A 262 -7.23 10.81 -12.91
C MET A 262 -6.65 12.21 -13.14
N PRO A 263 -5.83 12.44 -14.21
CA PRO A 263 -5.07 13.68 -14.36
C PRO A 263 -5.92 14.93 -14.45
N GLN A 264 -7.19 14.81 -14.89
CA GLN A 264 -8.12 15.93 -14.95
C GLN A 264 -8.46 16.45 -13.55
N GLY A 265 -8.43 15.55 -12.59
CA GLY A 265 -8.75 15.82 -11.20
C GLY A 265 -10.22 16.14 -10.93
N THR A 266 -11.05 16.24 -11.94
CA THR A 266 -12.50 16.45 -11.87
C THR A 266 -13.16 15.93 -13.13
N ILE A 267 -14.44 15.60 -13.07
CA ILE A 267 -15.23 15.28 -14.24
C ILE A 267 -15.51 16.58 -14.98
N PRO A 268 -15.13 16.72 -16.26
CA PRO A 268 -15.47 17.89 -17.05
C PRO A 268 -16.99 18.09 -17.15
N ARG A 269 -17.44 19.33 -17.18
CA ARG A 269 -18.87 19.67 -17.32
C ARG A 269 -19.09 20.58 -18.53
N GLY A 270 -20.33 20.62 -19.01
CA GLY A 270 -20.72 21.44 -20.16
C GLY A 270 -19.96 21.05 -21.43
N PRO A 271 -19.62 22.00 -22.33
CA PRO A 271 -18.93 21.73 -23.59
C PRO A 271 -17.60 20.98 -23.42
N ALA A 272 -16.87 21.23 -22.33
CA ALA A 272 -15.60 20.55 -22.04
C ALA A 272 -15.76 19.02 -21.83
N PHE A 273 -16.95 18.54 -21.53
CA PHE A 273 -17.23 17.13 -21.41
C PHE A 273 -17.09 16.40 -22.77
N PHE A 274 -17.42 17.08 -23.84
CA PHE A 274 -17.38 16.53 -25.21
C PHE A 274 -16.02 16.73 -25.89
N ASP A 275 -15.09 17.50 -25.26
CA ASP A 275 -13.76 17.73 -25.82
C ASP A 275 -13.02 16.39 -25.93
N PRO A 276 -12.59 15.96 -27.13
CA PRO A 276 -11.81 14.75 -27.31
C PRO A 276 -10.46 14.79 -26.60
N LYS A 277 -9.91 15.99 -26.35
CA LYS A 277 -8.64 16.21 -25.66
C LYS A 277 -8.87 16.79 -24.26
N LEU A 278 -8.94 15.92 -23.27
CA LEU A 278 -9.06 16.37 -21.89
C LEU A 278 -7.76 16.98 -21.38
N LYS A 279 -7.85 18.16 -20.78
CA LYS A 279 -6.72 18.83 -20.13
C LYS A 279 -6.35 18.08 -18.85
N GLY A 280 -5.11 17.56 -18.77
CA GLY A 280 -4.57 16.91 -17.58
C GLY A 280 -3.71 17.88 -16.76
N ARG A 281 -3.60 17.60 -15.46
CA ARG A 281 -2.67 18.26 -14.53
C ARG A 281 -1.38 17.45 -14.40
N TRP A 282 -0.33 18.07 -13.93
CA TRP A 282 1.02 17.48 -13.84
C TRP A 282 1.19 16.44 -12.72
N GLY A 283 0.20 16.21 -11.84
CA GLY A 283 0.33 15.36 -10.67
C GLY A 283 0.88 13.96 -10.95
N ALA A 284 0.40 13.30 -12.01
CA ALA A 284 0.90 11.97 -12.38
C ALA A 284 2.36 11.99 -12.86
N ALA A 285 2.76 13.05 -13.61
CA ALA A 285 4.13 13.20 -14.09
C ALA A 285 5.10 13.53 -12.93
N ARG A 286 4.68 14.38 -11.99
CA ARG A 286 5.46 14.69 -10.78
C ARG A 286 5.65 13.44 -9.93
N LEU A 287 4.58 12.67 -9.68
CA LEU A 287 4.67 11.43 -8.92
C LEU A 287 5.60 10.41 -9.58
N ALA A 288 5.55 10.29 -10.91
CA ALA A 288 6.46 9.42 -11.65
C ALA A 288 7.92 9.89 -11.56
N ALA A 289 8.16 11.21 -11.56
CA ALA A 289 9.50 11.76 -11.39
C ALA A 289 10.05 11.54 -9.96
N MET A 290 9.19 11.64 -8.95
CA MET A 290 9.56 11.42 -7.54
C MET A 290 9.92 9.96 -7.25
N THR A 291 9.19 9.01 -7.82
CA THR A 291 9.26 7.59 -7.42
C THR A 291 9.94 6.68 -8.44
N GLY A 292 10.13 7.15 -9.67
CA GLY A 292 10.62 6.30 -10.77
C GLY A 292 9.63 5.20 -11.19
N ALA A 293 8.43 5.15 -10.61
CA ALA A 293 7.44 4.11 -10.88
C ALA A 293 6.93 4.15 -12.33
N PRO A 294 6.73 3.00 -12.97
CA PRO A 294 6.22 2.93 -14.34
C PRO A 294 4.80 3.49 -14.44
N VAL A 295 4.56 4.28 -15.50
CA VAL A 295 3.25 4.86 -15.77
C VAL A 295 2.49 4.02 -16.78
N ILE A 296 1.30 3.56 -16.43
CA ILE A 296 0.45 2.73 -17.27
C ILE A 296 -0.82 3.52 -17.65
N PRO A 297 -0.90 4.02 -18.88
CA PRO A 297 -2.09 4.72 -19.34
C PRO A 297 -3.23 3.75 -19.62
N VAL A 298 -4.42 4.14 -19.16
CA VAL A 298 -5.67 3.40 -19.34
C VAL A 298 -6.62 4.25 -20.16
N GLY A 299 -6.93 3.77 -21.36
CA GLY A 299 -8.00 4.34 -22.17
C GLY A 299 -9.31 3.59 -21.93
N ARG A 300 -10.40 4.33 -21.89
CA ARG A 300 -11.75 3.76 -21.79
C ARG A 300 -12.63 4.29 -22.91
N SER A 301 -13.37 3.41 -23.54
CA SER A 301 -14.50 3.75 -24.38
C SER A 301 -15.79 3.21 -23.77
N CYS A 302 -16.83 4.02 -23.76
CA CYS A 302 -18.17 3.62 -23.36
C CYS A 302 -19.03 3.64 -24.62
N GLN A 303 -19.53 2.48 -25.02
CA GLN A 303 -20.65 2.37 -25.95
C GLN A 303 -21.86 1.95 -25.12
N ALA A 304 -23.06 2.27 -25.54
CA ALA A 304 -24.27 1.88 -24.83
C ALA A 304 -24.17 0.40 -24.41
N TRP A 305 -24.28 0.15 -23.09
CA TRP A 305 -24.20 -1.18 -22.48
C TRP A 305 -22.82 -1.88 -22.50
N SER A 306 -21.75 -1.23 -22.96
CA SER A 306 -20.41 -1.83 -23.00
C SER A 306 -19.35 -0.86 -22.49
N VAL A 307 -18.52 -1.30 -21.53
CA VAL A 307 -17.34 -0.58 -21.06
C VAL A 307 -16.09 -1.33 -21.50
N THR A 308 -15.28 -0.69 -22.33
CA THR A 308 -14.00 -1.24 -22.77
C THR A 308 -12.86 -0.50 -22.07
N VAL A 309 -12.03 -1.24 -21.35
CA VAL A 309 -10.82 -0.72 -20.70
C VAL A 309 -9.61 -1.23 -21.48
N ASN A 310 -8.83 -0.31 -22.03
CA ASN A 310 -7.64 -0.63 -22.80
C ASN A 310 -6.39 -0.09 -22.10
N TRP A 311 -5.47 -1.00 -21.78
CA TRP A 311 -4.19 -0.71 -21.14
C TRP A 311 -3.14 -0.57 -22.24
N ARG A 312 -2.64 0.64 -22.47
CA ARG A 312 -1.61 0.90 -23.49
C ARG A 312 -0.30 1.26 -22.79
N THR A 313 0.76 0.51 -23.09
CA THR A 313 2.12 0.96 -22.87
C THR A 313 2.70 1.35 -24.25
N ARG A 314 3.27 2.53 -24.39
CA ARG A 314 4.15 2.80 -25.52
C ARG A 314 5.52 2.21 -25.17
N PRO A 315 6.14 1.36 -26.04
CA PRO A 315 7.53 0.99 -25.88
C PRO A 315 8.36 2.27 -25.98
N GLY A 316 9.21 2.55 -25.00
CA GLY A 316 10.13 3.68 -25.01
C GLY A 316 9.80 4.86 -24.10
N MET A 317 8.70 4.87 -23.36
CA MET A 317 8.42 5.92 -22.37
C MET A 317 9.07 5.57 -21.01
N ARG A 318 10.38 5.34 -21.00
CA ARG A 318 11.19 5.63 -19.81
C ARG A 318 11.42 7.13 -19.84
N LEU A 319 10.77 7.87 -18.95
CA LEU A 319 11.23 9.21 -18.62
C LEU A 319 12.65 9.04 -18.06
N LEU A 320 13.66 9.25 -18.92
CA LEU A 320 15.02 9.45 -18.48
C LEU A 320 15.03 10.77 -17.72
N ALA A 321 14.77 10.71 -16.41
CA ALA A 321 15.16 11.76 -15.49
C ALA A 321 16.68 11.74 -15.40
N ARG A 322 17.37 12.31 -16.41
CA ARG A 322 18.76 12.71 -16.26
C ARG A 322 18.77 13.81 -15.22
N SER A 323 19.33 13.51 -14.07
CA SER A 323 19.77 14.47 -13.07
C SER A 323 20.79 15.44 -13.72
N ARG A 324 20.32 16.55 -14.24
CA ARG A 324 21.11 17.77 -14.34
C ARG A 324 20.57 18.71 -13.29
N GLY A 325 21.45 19.12 -12.37
CA GLY A 325 21.16 20.12 -11.37
C GLY A 325 20.41 21.30 -12.00
N MET A 326 19.24 21.55 -11.52
CA MET A 326 18.51 22.77 -11.77
C MET A 326 18.26 23.44 -10.44
N GLU A 327 19.02 24.52 -10.26
CA GLU A 327 18.69 25.57 -9.32
C GLU A 327 17.25 26.02 -9.52
N SER A 328 16.57 26.32 -8.44
CA SER A 328 15.19 26.79 -8.43
C SER A 328 15.07 28.13 -9.16
N PRO A 329 14.24 28.27 -10.19
CA PRO A 329 13.81 29.57 -10.64
C PRO A 329 12.50 29.94 -9.95
N SER A 330 12.52 31.10 -9.31
CA SER A 330 11.37 31.85 -8.84
C SER A 330 10.26 31.94 -9.90
N THR A 331 9.06 31.65 -9.42
CA THR A 331 7.75 32.11 -9.92
C THR A 331 7.73 32.96 -11.20
N LYS A 332 7.38 32.34 -12.34
CA LYS A 332 6.52 32.95 -13.36
C LYS A 332 5.74 31.84 -14.08
N SER A 333 4.43 31.95 -14.01
CA SER A 333 3.45 31.11 -14.67
C SER A 333 3.62 31.19 -16.18
N THR A 334 4.03 30.08 -16.80
CA THR A 334 3.84 29.91 -18.23
C THR A 334 3.29 28.50 -18.44
N ALA A 335 2.00 28.44 -18.75
CA ALA A 335 1.31 27.21 -19.08
C ALA A 335 1.84 26.65 -20.40
N GLN A 336 2.77 25.72 -20.35
CA GLN A 336 3.17 24.94 -21.54
C GLN A 336 2.23 23.75 -21.71
N ARG A 337 1.58 23.73 -22.86
CA ARG A 337 0.63 22.70 -23.29
C ARG A 337 1.36 21.39 -23.60
N LEU A 338 1.10 20.34 -22.87
CA LEU A 338 1.36 18.98 -23.34
C LEU A 338 0.16 18.48 -24.16
N SER A 339 0.31 18.43 -25.46
CA SER A 339 -0.63 17.76 -26.36
C SER A 339 -0.32 16.26 -26.38
N PHE A 340 -1.15 15.45 -25.76
CA PHE A 340 -1.13 14.01 -25.99
C PHE A 340 -1.82 13.71 -27.34
N GLY A 341 -1.04 13.63 -28.39
CA GLY A 341 -1.49 13.17 -29.68
C GLY A 341 -1.81 11.68 -29.66
N ALA A 342 -3.05 11.31 -29.42
CA ALA A 342 -3.56 10.00 -29.74
C ALA A 342 -4.13 10.05 -31.17
N GLY A 343 -3.32 9.67 -32.15
CA GLY A 343 -3.81 9.37 -33.50
C GLY A 343 -4.74 8.16 -33.43
N LEU A 344 -6.02 8.38 -33.51
CA LEU A 344 -7.04 7.38 -33.82
C LEU A 344 -7.47 7.59 -35.28
N PRO A 345 -7.66 6.51 -36.06
CA PRO A 345 -8.23 6.64 -37.40
C PRO A 345 -9.65 7.19 -37.31
N LEU A 346 -9.92 8.19 -38.13
CA LEU A 346 -11.21 8.82 -38.36
C LEU A 346 -12.22 7.77 -38.84
N GLY A 347 -13.31 7.61 -38.10
CA GLY A 347 -14.43 6.82 -38.55
C GLY A 347 -15.27 6.21 -37.43
N ALA A 348 -15.89 7.03 -36.57
CA ALA A 348 -17.12 6.69 -35.86
C ALA A 348 -17.71 7.95 -35.21
N LYS A 349 -18.79 8.43 -35.72
CA LYS A 349 -19.69 9.41 -35.09
C LYS A 349 -20.24 8.80 -33.80
N SER A 350 -19.86 9.32 -32.65
CA SER A 350 -20.45 8.95 -31.36
C SER A 350 -21.34 10.07 -30.87
N SER A 351 -22.62 9.95 -31.09
CA SER A 351 -23.63 10.70 -30.37
C SER A 351 -23.99 9.93 -29.08
N CYS A 352 -23.49 10.34 -27.94
CA CYS A 352 -24.06 9.97 -26.65
C CYS A 352 -25.08 11.04 -26.27
N GLY A 353 -26.33 10.88 -26.66
CA GLY A 353 -27.46 11.66 -26.15
C GLY A 353 -27.93 11.04 -24.82
N PHE A 354 -27.87 11.79 -23.75
CA PHE A 354 -28.70 11.61 -22.57
C PHE A 354 -29.70 12.75 -22.58
N THR A 355 -30.96 12.47 -22.74
CA THR A 355 -32.08 13.32 -22.34
C THR A 355 -32.56 12.89 -20.95
N PRO A 356 -33.17 13.81 -20.19
CA PRO A 356 -33.30 13.81 -18.71
C PRO A 356 -34.09 12.68 -18.12
#